data_7002c8367260608a418993cbcfbf96dd
#
_entry.id   7002c8367260608a418993cbcfbf96dd
#
_cell.length_a   1.000
_cell.length_b   1.000
_cell.length_c   1.000
_cell.angle_alpha   90.00
_cell.angle_beta   90.00
_cell.angle_gamma   90.00
#
_symmetry.space_group_name_H-M   'P 1'
#
loop_
_entity.id
_entity.type
_entity.pdbx_description
1 polymer ?
#
loop_
_entity_poly.entity_id
_entity_poly.type
_entity_poly.pdbx_seq_one_letter_code
_entity_poly.pdbx_strand_id
1 'polypeptide(L)'
;MSYIEEYWQWIESNPEKVCKKVYLAYKKLVDDVRNPKTISFFNKLTQSEETHTYVFDIEKANRPIVFIEKYCKQSKGKWAGKPIKLELWQKAFIQAIYGFVDNKTGLRRYTKAALFVARKQGKSTICSGLGLYMLTKDHEGGAEVYSIASKKEQAKIVWQEAVKMINKSPALKKRARCLVNGIFYDATDSTFKPLASDSNTLDGLNASCAIADELHAWKDSNLVDVVYDSMSAREQPLFLEISSMGTVREGVFDK
;
A
#
# COMPACT_ATOMS: atom_id res chain seq x y z
N MET A 1 15.23 14.37 10.46
CA MET A 1 14.01 14.87 9.82
C MET A 1 13.41 13.74 9.01
N SER A 2 12.09 13.53 9.08
CA SER A 2 11.39 12.53 8.29
C SER A 2 11.09 13.06 6.89
N TYR A 3 10.85 12.16 5.91
CA TYR A 3 10.39 12.58 4.57
C TYR A 3 8.99 13.24 4.62
N ILE A 4 8.18 12.94 5.64
CA ILE A 4 6.92 13.64 5.88
C ILE A 4 7.19 15.11 6.18
N GLU A 5 8.14 15.43 7.07
CA GLU A 5 8.51 16.81 7.41
C GLU A 5 9.19 17.53 6.24
N GLU A 6 10.09 16.85 5.51
CA GLU A 6 10.72 17.42 4.31
C GLU A 6 9.69 17.76 3.24
N TYR A 7 8.73 16.85 3.00
CA TYR A 7 7.68 17.11 2.02
C TYR A 7 6.72 18.21 2.48
N TRP A 8 6.46 18.30 3.78
CA TRP A 8 5.68 19.41 4.34
C TRP A 8 6.36 20.77 4.13
N GLN A 9 7.66 20.88 4.37
CA GLN A 9 8.43 22.10 4.08
C GLN A 9 8.35 22.48 2.60
N TRP A 10 8.41 21.47 1.71
CA TRP A 10 8.23 21.69 0.29
C TRP A 10 6.81 22.19 -0.04
N ILE A 11 5.77 21.64 0.58
CA ILE A 11 4.37 22.08 0.43
C ILE A 11 4.22 23.54 0.89
N GLU A 12 4.75 23.90 2.04
CA GLU A 12 4.70 25.29 2.56
C GLU A 12 5.39 26.27 1.62
N SER A 13 6.46 25.85 0.97
CA SER A 13 7.20 26.66 0.00
C SER A 13 6.56 26.69 -1.40
N ASN A 14 5.61 25.81 -1.69
CA ASN A 14 4.96 25.68 -3.00
C ASN A 14 3.45 25.39 -2.87
N PRO A 15 2.69 26.22 -2.14
CA PRO A 15 1.29 25.91 -1.82
C PRO A 15 0.38 25.82 -3.06
N GLU A 16 0.74 26.50 -4.14
CA GLU A 16 0.02 26.48 -5.42
C GLU A 16 0.16 25.16 -6.19
N LYS A 17 1.14 24.31 -5.83
CA LYS A 17 1.41 23.04 -6.52
C LYS A 17 0.68 21.84 -5.90
N VAL A 18 -0.02 22.03 -4.79
CA VAL A 18 -0.76 20.98 -4.11
C VAL A 18 -2.22 21.33 -3.91
N CYS A 19 -3.09 20.33 -3.96
CA CYS A 19 -4.50 20.55 -3.66
C CYS A 19 -4.73 20.66 -2.13
N LYS A 20 -5.86 21.28 -1.75
CA LYS A 20 -6.26 21.48 -0.35
C LYS A 20 -6.25 20.16 0.46
N LYS A 21 -6.66 19.04 -0.13
CA LYS A 21 -6.69 17.73 0.57
C LYS A 21 -5.28 17.26 0.93
N VAL A 22 -4.32 17.41 0.03
CA VAL A 22 -2.90 17.06 0.28
C VAL A 22 -2.33 17.98 1.36
N TYR A 23 -2.55 19.28 1.26
CA TYR A 23 -2.12 20.24 2.27
C TYR A 23 -2.63 19.87 3.66
N LEU A 24 -3.93 19.63 3.82
CA LEU A 24 -4.55 19.29 5.11
C LEU A 24 -4.05 17.93 5.65
N ALA A 25 -3.85 16.94 4.77
CA ALA A 25 -3.34 15.65 5.17
C ALA A 25 -1.92 15.74 5.72
N TYR A 26 -1.01 16.43 5.02
CA TYR A 26 0.37 16.54 5.48
C TYR A 26 0.54 17.47 6.68
N LYS A 27 -0.27 18.53 6.80
CA LYS A 27 -0.35 19.34 8.01
C LYS A 27 -0.66 18.50 9.23
N LYS A 28 -1.67 17.60 9.12
CA LYS A 28 -2.03 16.67 10.20
C LYS A 28 -0.92 15.65 10.46
N LEU A 29 -0.33 15.07 9.42
CA LEU A 29 0.72 14.06 9.55
C LEU A 29 1.96 14.61 10.26
N VAL A 30 2.36 15.85 9.97
CA VAL A 30 3.48 16.51 10.65
C VAL A 30 3.17 16.79 12.12
N ASP A 31 1.93 17.20 12.43
CA ASP A 31 1.49 17.32 13.82
C ASP A 31 1.55 15.97 14.54
N ASP A 32 1.06 14.91 13.91
CA ASP A 32 1.09 13.54 14.46
C ASP A 32 2.53 12.98 14.61
N VAL A 33 3.49 13.40 13.77
CA VAL A 33 4.92 13.04 13.92
C VAL A 33 5.51 13.65 15.20
N ARG A 34 5.13 14.90 15.50
CA ARG A 34 5.65 15.66 16.64
C ARG A 34 4.93 15.36 17.93
N ASN A 35 3.65 15.07 17.85
CA ASN A 35 2.74 14.88 18.97
C ASN A 35 2.05 13.53 18.87
N PRO A 36 2.48 12.51 19.65
CA PRO A 36 1.83 11.21 19.66
C PRO A 36 0.32 11.30 19.87
N LYS A 37 -0.45 10.53 19.10
CA LYS A 37 -1.91 10.54 19.18
C LYS A 37 -2.43 9.37 19.99
N THR A 38 -3.18 9.69 21.03
CA THR A 38 -3.93 8.71 21.80
C THR A 38 -5.36 8.65 21.29
N ILE A 39 -5.85 7.44 21.00
CA ILE A 39 -7.21 7.18 20.52
C ILE A 39 -7.81 6.12 21.42
N SER A 40 -9.01 6.40 21.93
CA SER A 40 -9.82 5.44 22.67
C SER A 40 -10.96 4.96 21.80
N PHE A 41 -11.26 3.67 21.85
CA PHE A 41 -12.40 3.06 21.20
C PHE A 41 -12.96 1.92 22.07
N PHE A 42 -14.26 1.66 21.89
CA PHE A 42 -14.90 0.55 22.56
C PHE A 42 -14.68 -0.74 21.78
N ASN A 43 -13.95 -1.68 22.37
CA ASN A 43 -13.77 -3.01 21.79
C ASN A 43 -15.00 -3.87 22.10
N LYS A 44 -15.77 -4.21 21.06
CA LYS A 44 -16.99 -5.01 21.19
C LYS A 44 -16.73 -6.45 21.62
N LEU A 45 -15.53 -7.00 21.34
CA LEU A 45 -15.19 -8.37 21.73
C LEU A 45 -14.86 -8.46 23.21
N THR A 46 -14.05 -7.54 23.73
CA THR A 46 -13.67 -7.49 25.14
C THR A 46 -14.66 -6.74 26.01
N GLN A 47 -15.68 -6.07 25.42
CA GLN A 47 -16.66 -5.22 26.09
C GLN A 47 -16.01 -4.14 26.97
N SER A 48 -14.88 -3.60 26.54
CA SER A 48 -14.11 -2.61 27.29
C SER A 48 -13.60 -1.47 26.39
N GLU A 49 -13.33 -0.32 27.02
CA GLU A 49 -12.59 0.75 26.34
C GLU A 49 -11.12 0.39 26.25
N GLU A 50 -10.60 0.43 25.04
CA GLU A 50 -9.19 0.26 24.75
C GLU A 50 -8.58 1.57 24.27
N THR A 51 -7.35 1.84 24.74
CA THR A 51 -6.64 3.06 24.42
C THR A 51 -5.30 2.73 23.76
N HIS A 52 -5.11 3.25 22.57
CA HIS A 52 -3.90 3.10 21.77
C HIS A 52 -3.20 4.46 21.60
N THR A 53 -1.91 4.48 21.87
CA THR A 53 -1.07 5.66 21.63
C THR A 53 -0.16 5.40 20.44
N TYR A 54 -0.36 6.15 19.39
CA TYR A 54 0.40 6.02 18.15
C TYR A 54 1.58 7.01 18.14
N VAL A 55 2.76 6.45 17.94
CA VAL A 55 4.03 7.19 17.82
C VAL A 55 4.60 7.03 16.41
N PHE A 56 5.44 7.97 15.98
CA PHE A 56 6.14 7.87 14.70
C PHE A 56 7.48 7.17 14.88
N ASP A 57 7.61 5.97 14.29
CA ASP A 57 8.83 5.16 14.24
C ASP A 57 9.51 5.33 12.89
N ILE A 58 10.61 6.08 12.86
CA ILE A 58 11.36 6.39 11.63
C ILE A 58 12.01 5.14 11.01
N GLU A 59 12.40 4.15 11.82
CA GLU A 59 13.01 2.93 11.29
C GLU A 59 11.97 2.09 10.55
N LYS A 60 10.80 1.86 11.16
CA LYS A 60 9.69 1.17 10.52
C LYS A 60 9.21 1.92 9.28
N ALA A 61 9.11 3.25 9.35
CA ALA A 61 8.74 4.11 8.23
C ALA A 61 9.67 3.95 7.02
N ASN A 62 10.97 3.78 7.26
CA ASN A 62 11.98 3.68 6.20
C ASN A 62 12.16 2.26 5.64
N ARG A 63 11.74 1.21 6.34
CA ARG A 63 11.94 -0.19 5.89
C ARG A 63 11.41 -0.45 4.47
N PRO A 64 10.16 -0.10 4.11
CA PRO A 64 9.65 -0.33 2.75
C PRO A 64 10.35 0.56 1.72
N ILE A 65 10.77 1.78 2.06
CA ILE A 65 11.53 2.68 1.18
C ILE A 65 12.87 2.02 0.81
N VAL A 66 13.63 1.61 1.84
CA VAL A 66 14.92 0.93 1.65
C VAL A 66 14.75 -0.37 0.86
N PHE A 67 13.69 -1.13 1.14
CA PHE A 67 13.39 -2.35 0.40
C PHE A 67 13.17 -2.06 -1.09
N ILE A 68 12.34 -1.10 -1.43
CA ILE A 68 12.02 -0.74 -2.81
C ILE A 68 13.28 -0.23 -3.53
N GLU A 69 14.00 0.72 -2.95
CA GLU A 69 15.18 1.31 -3.60
C GLU A 69 16.34 0.32 -3.74
N LYS A 70 16.50 -0.62 -2.81
CA LYS A 70 17.57 -1.61 -2.83
C LYS A 70 17.27 -2.80 -3.74
N TYR A 71 16.06 -3.35 -3.64
CA TYR A 71 15.73 -4.64 -4.26
C TYR A 71 14.87 -4.53 -5.51
N CYS A 72 13.98 -3.52 -5.63
CA CYS A 72 13.14 -3.38 -6.80
C CYS A 72 13.89 -2.67 -7.94
N LYS A 73 13.63 -3.13 -9.17
CA LYS A 73 14.28 -2.60 -10.37
C LYS A 73 13.22 -2.06 -11.33
N GLN A 74 13.57 -0.99 -12.03
CA GLN A 74 12.76 -0.46 -13.11
C GLN A 74 12.50 -1.52 -14.19
N SER A 75 11.26 -1.65 -14.62
CA SER A 75 10.85 -2.72 -15.53
C SER A 75 10.99 -2.34 -16.99
N LYS A 76 10.88 -1.07 -17.34
CA LYS A 76 10.71 -0.58 -18.72
C LYS A 76 11.60 0.62 -19.07
N GLY A 77 11.73 0.86 -20.38
CA GLY A 77 12.39 2.02 -20.95
C GLY A 77 13.90 2.07 -20.68
N LYS A 78 14.48 3.26 -20.82
CA LYS A 78 15.92 3.51 -20.63
C LYS A 78 16.46 3.22 -19.22
N TRP A 79 15.55 3.05 -18.26
CA TRP A 79 15.88 2.78 -16.87
C TRP A 79 15.73 1.29 -16.51
N ALA A 80 15.32 0.43 -17.46
CA ALA A 80 15.12 -0.98 -17.21
C ALA A 80 16.34 -1.64 -16.55
N GLY A 81 16.12 -2.35 -15.45
CA GLY A 81 17.17 -3.01 -14.66
C GLY A 81 17.90 -2.10 -13.65
N LYS A 82 17.73 -0.78 -13.72
CA LYS A 82 18.29 0.14 -12.72
C LYS A 82 17.46 0.13 -11.43
N PRO A 83 18.06 0.41 -10.27
CA PRO A 83 17.32 0.58 -9.03
C PRO A 83 16.21 1.62 -9.17
N ILE A 84 15.09 1.37 -8.50
CA ILE A 84 14.05 2.40 -8.35
C ILE A 84 14.60 3.47 -7.41
N LYS A 85 14.42 4.74 -7.77
CA LYS A 85 14.61 5.89 -6.89
C LYS A 85 13.25 6.52 -6.65
N LEU A 86 12.86 6.63 -5.39
CA LEU A 86 11.58 7.21 -5.01
C LEU A 86 11.70 8.73 -4.89
N GLU A 87 10.71 9.44 -5.42
CA GLU A 87 10.56 10.88 -5.25
C GLU A 87 10.19 11.22 -3.79
N LEU A 88 10.43 12.47 -3.38
CA LEU A 88 10.16 12.91 -2.00
C LEU A 88 8.72 12.64 -1.56
N TRP A 89 7.73 12.99 -2.39
CA TRP A 89 6.32 12.74 -2.08
C TRP A 89 5.97 11.26 -1.97
N GLN A 90 6.65 10.39 -2.73
CA GLN A 90 6.47 8.94 -2.67
C GLN A 90 7.02 8.37 -1.35
N LYS A 91 8.19 8.86 -0.94
CA LYS A 91 8.79 8.51 0.36
C LYS A 91 7.92 8.98 1.52
N ALA A 92 7.43 10.22 1.45
CA ALA A 92 6.53 10.77 2.46
C ALA A 92 5.22 9.98 2.57
N PHE A 93 4.63 9.57 1.43
CA PHE A 93 3.44 8.71 1.40
C PHE A 93 3.70 7.34 2.05
N ILE A 94 4.82 6.70 1.74
CA ILE A 94 5.20 5.41 2.33
C ILE A 94 5.44 5.57 3.84
N GLN A 95 6.16 6.60 4.27
CA GLN A 95 6.36 6.88 5.69
C GLN A 95 5.05 7.12 6.44
N ALA A 96 4.08 7.79 5.81
CA ALA A 96 2.77 8.00 6.42
C ALA A 96 2.04 6.69 6.71
N ILE A 97 2.16 5.69 5.83
CA ILE A 97 1.51 4.38 6.02
C ILE A 97 2.22 3.57 7.11
N TYR A 98 3.55 3.48 7.06
CA TYR A 98 4.30 2.50 7.86
C TYR A 98 4.93 3.07 9.13
N GLY A 99 5.00 4.40 9.26
CA GLY A 99 5.73 5.04 10.36
C GLY A 99 4.90 5.23 11.63
N PHE A 100 3.58 5.35 11.54
CA PHE A 100 2.75 5.51 12.73
C PHE A 100 2.36 4.14 13.27
N VAL A 101 2.83 3.83 14.46
CA VAL A 101 2.64 2.54 15.12
C VAL A 101 2.16 2.70 16.54
N ASP A 102 1.37 1.75 17.00
CA ASP A 102 0.97 1.66 18.41
C ASP A 102 2.21 1.40 19.28
N ASN A 103 2.38 2.16 20.35
CA ASN A 103 3.56 2.11 21.20
C ASN A 103 3.68 0.83 22.04
N LYS A 104 2.58 0.08 22.20
CA LYS A 104 2.54 -1.19 22.97
C LYS A 104 2.75 -2.39 22.06
N THR A 105 1.99 -2.45 20.95
CA THR A 105 1.97 -3.61 20.05
C THR A 105 2.96 -3.46 18.89
N GLY A 106 3.30 -2.24 18.53
CA GLY A 106 4.12 -1.94 17.36
C GLY A 106 3.38 -2.12 16.03
N LEU A 107 2.07 -2.38 16.04
CA LEU A 107 1.24 -2.54 14.85
C LEU A 107 0.95 -1.18 14.19
N ARG A 108 0.74 -1.20 12.87
CA ARG A 108 0.44 0.01 12.09
C ARG A 108 -0.89 0.64 12.50
N ARG A 109 -0.90 1.97 12.57
CA ARG A 109 -2.12 2.76 12.73
C ARG A 109 -2.99 2.73 11.47
N TYR A 110 -2.37 2.84 10.30
CA TYR A 110 -3.08 2.98 9.04
C TYR A 110 -3.17 1.63 8.33
N THR A 111 -4.39 1.12 8.25
CA THR A 111 -4.75 -0.12 7.54
C THR A 111 -5.37 0.17 6.16
N LYS A 112 -5.69 1.43 5.88
CA LYS A 112 -6.23 1.90 4.61
C LYS A 112 -5.49 3.15 4.15
N ALA A 113 -5.11 3.20 2.87
CA ALA A 113 -4.49 4.37 2.26
C ALA A 113 -4.95 4.54 0.82
N ALA A 114 -5.10 5.81 0.41
CA ALA A 114 -5.54 6.17 -0.93
C ALA A 114 -4.48 7.03 -1.64
N LEU A 115 -4.12 6.67 -2.87
CA LEU A 115 -3.16 7.37 -3.71
C LEU A 115 -3.80 7.80 -5.03
N PHE A 116 -4.26 9.04 -5.07
CA PHE A 116 -4.86 9.64 -6.24
C PHE A 116 -3.91 10.63 -6.91
N VAL A 117 -3.26 10.19 -7.97
CA VAL A 117 -2.28 10.99 -8.71
C VAL A 117 -2.45 10.82 -10.21
N ALA A 118 -1.97 11.78 -10.98
CA ALA A 118 -2.06 11.75 -12.43
C ALA A 118 -1.42 10.49 -13.04
N ARG A 119 -1.80 10.18 -14.28
CA ARG A 119 -1.19 9.10 -15.06
C ARG A 119 0.31 9.33 -15.19
N LYS A 120 1.09 8.25 -15.30
CA LYS A 120 2.57 8.25 -15.46
C LYS A 120 3.36 8.76 -14.25
N GLN A 121 2.73 8.91 -13.08
CA GLN A 121 3.39 9.30 -11.83
C GLN A 121 3.91 8.09 -11.00
N GLY A 122 4.00 6.91 -11.60
CA GLY A 122 4.61 5.74 -10.96
C GLY A 122 3.70 4.96 -9.99
N LYS A 123 2.36 5.18 -10.00
CA LYS A 123 1.41 4.45 -9.13
C LYS A 123 1.67 2.95 -9.08
N SER A 124 1.55 2.30 -10.23
CA SER A 124 1.70 0.84 -10.31
C SER A 124 3.09 0.37 -9.87
N THR A 125 4.15 1.15 -10.16
CA THR A 125 5.52 0.83 -9.75
C THR A 125 5.67 0.86 -8.23
N ILE A 126 5.17 1.92 -7.56
CA ILE A 126 5.22 2.03 -6.09
C ILE A 126 4.41 0.89 -5.46
N CYS A 127 3.17 0.70 -5.92
CA CYS A 127 2.27 -0.31 -5.35
C CYS A 127 2.76 -1.74 -5.58
N SER A 128 3.41 -2.02 -6.72
CA SER A 128 4.08 -3.30 -6.94
C SER A 128 5.24 -3.52 -5.97
N GLY A 129 6.02 -2.47 -5.70
CA GLY A 129 7.10 -2.51 -4.71
C GLY A 129 6.58 -2.72 -3.28
N LEU A 130 5.48 -2.03 -2.92
CA LEU A 130 4.81 -2.22 -1.63
C LEU A 130 4.19 -3.62 -1.52
N GLY A 131 3.54 -4.13 -2.58
CA GLY A 131 3.04 -5.50 -2.61
C GLY A 131 4.14 -6.55 -2.39
N LEU A 132 5.32 -6.35 -2.98
CA LEU A 132 6.49 -7.21 -2.73
C LEU A 132 7.03 -7.07 -1.30
N TYR A 133 6.99 -5.88 -0.71
CA TYR A 133 7.35 -5.66 0.68
C TYR A 133 6.38 -6.40 1.61
N MET A 134 5.07 -6.24 1.41
CA MET A 134 4.02 -6.94 2.16
C MET A 134 4.15 -8.46 2.05
N LEU A 135 4.47 -8.96 0.85
CA LEU A 135 4.70 -10.39 0.61
C LEU A 135 5.88 -10.96 1.40
N THR A 136 6.96 -10.17 1.59
CA THR A 136 8.26 -10.73 1.98
C THR A 136 8.83 -10.19 3.29
N LYS A 137 8.37 -9.03 3.78
CA LYS A 137 9.03 -8.26 4.85
C LYS A 137 8.11 -7.61 5.88
N ASP A 138 6.81 -7.69 5.70
CA ASP A 138 5.85 -7.09 6.64
C ASP A 138 5.58 -7.98 7.87
N HIS A 139 6.25 -9.14 7.94
CA HIS A 139 6.21 -10.08 9.06
C HIS A 139 4.86 -10.80 9.28
N GLU A 140 3.95 -10.76 8.32
CA GLU A 140 2.74 -11.58 8.31
C GLU A 140 3.09 -13.00 7.80
N GLY A 141 2.84 -14.02 8.61
CA GLY A 141 2.92 -15.43 8.18
C GLY A 141 1.78 -15.78 7.22
N GLY A 142 2.06 -16.51 6.15
CA GLY A 142 1.05 -16.86 5.16
C GLY A 142 0.40 -15.62 4.53
N ALA A 143 1.19 -14.59 4.21
CA ALA A 143 0.66 -13.35 3.67
C ALA A 143 -0.03 -13.59 2.31
N GLU A 144 -1.27 -13.14 2.20
CA GLU A 144 -2.01 -13.10 0.95
C GLU A 144 -2.09 -11.67 0.43
N VAL A 145 -1.35 -11.38 -0.62
CA VAL A 145 -1.35 -10.09 -1.29
C VAL A 145 -2.18 -10.19 -2.56
N TYR A 146 -3.09 -9.24 -2.77
CA TYR A 146 -3.94 -9.21 -3.96
C TYR A 146 -3.81 -7.88 -4.70
N SER A 147 -3.64 -7.92 -6.02
CA SER A 147 -3.97 -6.77 -6.86
C SER A 147 -5.36 -6.96 -7.43
N ILE A 148 -6.28 -6.07 -7.11
CA ILE A 148 -7.69 -6.19 -7.45
C ILE A 148 -8.12 -5.10 -8.44
N ALA A 149 -8.98 -5.48 -9.39
CA ALA A 149 -9.59 -4.56 -10.34
C ALA A 149 -10.92 -5.11 -10.86
N SER A 150 -11.72 -4.25 -11.48
CA SER A 150 -12.99 -4.65 -12.10
C SER A 150 -12.82 -5.64 -13.26
N LYS A 151 -11.64 -5.63 -13.92
CA LYS A 151 -11.31 -6.52 -15.04
C LYS A 151 -10.00 -7.25 -14.78
N LYS A 152 -9.92 -8.51 -15.19
CA LYS A 152 -8.75 -9.38 -14.98
C LYS A 152 -7.44 -8.82 -15.56
N GLU A 153 -7.50 -8.23 -16.74
CA GLU A 153 -6.33 -7.61 -17.37
C GLU A 153 -5.82 -6.41 -16.56
N GLN A 154 -6.72 -5.64 -15.98
CA GLN A 154 -6.37 -4.51 -15.11
C GLN A 154 -5.75 -5.00 -13.79
N ALA A 155 -6.35 -6.01 -13.17
CA ALA A 155 -5.81 -6.62 -11.95
C ALA A 155 -4.38 -7.16 -12.13
N LYS A 156 -4.05 -7.63 -13.32
CA LYS A 156 -2.70 -8.10 -13.66
C LYS A 156 -1.64 -7.00 -13.76
N ILE A 157 -2.01 -5.72 -13.92
CA ILE A 157 -1.02 -4.65 -14.19
C ILE A 157 -0.01 -4.51 -13.05
N VAL A 158 -0.49 -4.37 -11.82
CA VAL A 158 0.35 -4.23 -10.63
C VAL A 158 1.13 -5.52 -10.37
N TRP A 159 0.47 -6.67 -10.46
CA TRP A 159 1.09 -7.97 -10.28
C TRP A 159 2.19 -8.26 -11.33
N GLN A 160 1.93 -8.01 -12.62
CA GLN A 160 2.93 -8.20 -13.68
C GLN A 160 4.14 -7.27 -13.52
N GLU A 161 3.92 -6.06 -13.02
CA GLU A 161 5.02 -5.14 -12.71
C GLU A 161 5.88 -5.71 -11.58
N ALA A 162 5.28 -6.29 -10.54
CA ALA A 162 5.98 -7.00 -9.47
C ALA A 162 6.78 -8.21 -10.00
N VAL A 163 6.20 -9.02 -10.90
CA VAL A 163 6.91 -10.13 -11.58
C VAL A 163 8.15 -9.62 -12.32
N LYS A 164 8.02 -8.50 -13.06
CA LYS A 164 9.16 -7.90 -13.79
C LYS A 164 10.24 -7.38 -12.84
N MET A 165 9.86 -6.80 -11.70
CA MET A 165 10.80 -6.37 -10.67
C MET A 165 11.60 -7.55 -10.11
N ILE A 166 10.92 -8.68 -9.78
CA ILE A 166 11.58 -9.90 -9.32
C ILE A 166 12.57 -10.42 -10.36
N ASN A 167 12.12 -10.54 -11.62
CA ASN A 167 12.96 -11.09 -12.70
C ASN A 167 14.23 -10.27 -12.98
N LYS A 168 14.19 -8.96 -12.67
CA LYS A 168 15.34 -8.05 -12.83
C LYS A 168 16.19 -7.90 -11.56
N SER A 169 15.76 -8.48 -10.45
CA SER A 169 16.45 -8.42 -9.15
C SER A 169 17.04 -9.79 -8.77
N PRO A 170 18.37 -9.99 -8.86
CA PRO A 170 18.96 -11.27 -8.47
C PRO A 170 18.61 -11.70 -7.03
N ALA A 171 18.50 -10.75 -6.11
CA ALA A 171 18.19 -11.00 -4.72
C ALA A 171 16.74 -11.47 -4.53
N LEU A 172 15.77 -10.88 -5.23
CA LEU A 172 14.35 -11.30 -5.16
C LEU A 172 14.13 -12.60 -5.92
N LYS A 173 14.76 -12.76 -7.09
CA LYS A 173 14.63 -13.97 -7.91
C LYS A 173 15.08 -15.25 -7.20
N LYS A 174 16.03 -15.14 -6.27
CA LYS A 174 16.49 -16.29 -5.46
C LYS A 174 15.48 -16.71 -4.39
N ARG A 175 14.51 -15.86 -4.07
CA ARG A 175 13.62 -16.04 -2.90
C ARG A 175 12.16 -16.17 -3.25
N ALA A 176 11.72 -15.61 -4.37
CA ALA A 176 10.33 -15.62 -4.80
C ALA A 176 10.21 -16.32 -6.16
N ARG A 177 9.24 -17.22 -6.27
CA ARG A 177 8.91 -17.95 -7.51
C ARG A 177 7.75 -17.22 -8.22
N CYS A 178 7.95 -16.93 -9.49
CA CYS A 178 6.90 -16.35 -10.34
C CYS A 178 6.30 -17.46 -11.22
N LEU A 179 5.03 -17.76 -11.02
CA LEU A 179 4.24 -18.69 -11.82
C LEU A 179 3.14 -17.93 -12.59
N VAL A 180 2.42 -18.63 -13.47
CA VAL A 180 1.36 -18.04 -14.31
C VAL A 180 0.23 -17.44 -13.48
N ASN A 181 -0.06 -18.02 -12.32
CA ASN A 181 -1.18 -17.68 -11.44
C ASN A 181 -0.79 -16.87 -10.20
N GLY A 182 0.51 -16.61 -9.97
CA GLY A 182 0.93 -15.86 -8.78
C GLY A 182 2.43 -15.78 -8.57
N ILE A 183 2.82 -14.95 -7.63
CA ILE A 183 4.15 -14.92 -7.04
C ILE A 183 4.06 -15.66 -5.71
N PHE A 184 5.02 -16.51 -5.42
CA PHE A 184 5.07 -17.35 -4.23
C PHE A 184 6.37 -17.08 -3.47
N TYR A 185 6.24 -16.88 -2.16
CA TYR A 185 7.38 -16.70 -1.25
C TYR A 185 7.36 -17.83 -0.22
N ASP A 186 8.10 -18.90 -0.53
CA ASP A 186 8.05 -20.17 0.19
C ASP A 186 8.54 -20.07 1.65
N ALA A 187 9.35 -19.08 1.98
CA ALA A 187 9.87 -18.92 3.34
C ALA A 187 8.79 -18.63 4.39
N THR A 188 7.64 -18.13 3.99
CA THR A 188 6.50 -17.81 4.87
C THR A 188 5.16 -18.27 4.30
N ASP A 189 5.16 -19.16 3.30
CA ASP A 189 3.96 -19.63 2.58
C ASP A 189 3.07 -18.50 2.04
N SER A 190 3.71 -17.43 1.60
CA SER A 190 3.01 -16.22 1.19
C SER A 190 2.78 -16.16 -0.33
N THR A 191 1.69 -15.51 -0.74
CA THR A 191 1.31 -15.41 -2.15
C THR A 191 0.94 -13.99 -2.57
N PHE A 192 1.26 -13.63 -3.83
CA PHE A 192 0.76 -12.42 -4.45
C PHE A 192 0.07 -12.75 -5.77
N LYS A 193 -1.24 -12.52 -5.87
CA LYS A 193 -2.09 -12.91 -6.99
C LYS A 193 -2.93 -11.75 -7.52
N PRO A 194 -3.23 -11.70 -8.84
CA PRO A 194 -4.26 -10.81 -9.37
C PRO A 194 -5.65 -11.42 -9.15
N LEU A 195 -6.62 -10.58 -8.76
CA LEU A 195 -8.01 -10.97 -8.51
C LEU A 195 -8.95 -9.97 -9.19
N ALA A 196 -10.02 -10.45 -9.81
CA ALA A 196 -11.00 -9.61 -10.49
C ALA A 196 -12.43 -10.03 -10.12
N SER A 197 -13.40 -9.18 -10.38
CA SER A 197 -14.81 -9.40 -10.01
C SER A 197 -15.44 -10.64 -10.66
N ASP A 198 -14.90 -11.07 -11.80
CA ASP A 198 -15.32 -12.29 -12.50
C ASP A 198 -14.63 -13.58 -11.99
N SER A 199 -13.89 -13.48 -10.89
CA SER A 199 -13.21 -14.63 -10.30
C SER A 199 -14.18 -15.49 -9.49
N ASN A 200 -14.29 -16.78 -9.82
CA ASN A 200 -15.14 -17.75 -9.11
C ASN A 200 -14.62 -18.15 -7.72
N THR A 201 -13.63 -17.45 -7.17
CA THR A 201 -12.90 -17.82 -5.94
C THR A 201 -12.81 -16.63 -4.99
N LEU A 202 -13.94 -16.04 -4.66
CA LEU A 202 -13.99 -14.95 -3.66
C LEU A 202 -14.17 -15.47 -2.23
N ASP A 203 -14.60 -16.72 -2.08
CA ASP A 203 -14.76 -17.35 -0.77
C ASP A 203 -13.42 -17.84 -0.22
N GLY A 204 -13.22 -17.67 1.08
CA GLY A 204 -12.03 -18.15 1.79
C GLY A 204 -10.78 -17.29 1.65
N LEU A 205 -10.90 -16.05 1.19
CA LEU A 205 -9.79 -15.08 1.21
C LEU A 205 -9.40 -14.73 2.65
N ASN A 206 -8.10 -14.51 2.86
CA ASN A 206 -7.54 -14.00 4.11
C ASN A 206 -6.45 -12.98 3.78
N ALA A 207 -6.87 -11.87 3.19
CA ALA A 207 -5.97 -10.89 2.61
C ALA A 207 -5.17 -10.13 3.68
N SER A 208 -3.85 -10.12 3.57
CA SER A 208 -2.97 -9.25 4.34
C SER A 208 -2.72 -7.91 3.65
N CYS A 209 -2.77 -7.89 2.31
CA CYS A 209 -2.67 -6.67 1.54
C CYS A 209 -3.54 -6.75 0.28
N ALA A 210 -4.31 -5.71 0.03
CA ALA A 210 -5.04 -5.55 -1.22
C ALA A 210 -4.68 -4.21 -1.88
N ILE A 211 -4.43 -4.25 -3.18
CA ILE A 211 -4.12 -3.08 -4.02
C ILE A 211 -5.24 -2.94 -5.05
N ALA A 212 -6.18 -2.03 -4.80
CA ALA A 212 -7.32 -1.76 -5.66
C ALA A 212 -6.95 -0.70 -6.70
N ASP A 213 -6.87 -1.13 -7.98
CA ASP A 213 -6.44 -0.25 -9.08
C ASP A 213 -7.63 0.32 -9.83
N GLU A 214 -7.49 1.59 -10.25
CA GLU A 214 -8.42 2.37 -11.07
C GLU A 214 -9.86 2.36 -10.52
N LEU A 215 -10.02 2.66 -9.22
CA LEU A 215 -11.33 2.70 -8.52
C LEU A 215 -12.39 3.52 -9.24
N HIS A 216 -11.99 4.56 -9.98
CA HIS A 216 -12.92 5.38 -10.76
C HIS A 216 -13.66 4.59 -11.88
N ALA A 217 -13.15 3.43 -12.27
CA ALA A 217 -13.73 2.58 -13.31
C ALA A 217 -14.65 1.47 -12.75
N TRP A 218 -14.78 1.37 -11.42
CA TRP A 218 -15.58 0.33 -10.78
C TRP A 218 -17.07 0.69 -10.78
N LYS A 219 -17.90 -0.26 -11.16
CA LYS A 219 -19.36 -0.09 -11.22
C LYS A 219 -20.04 -0.38 -9.88
N ASP A 220 -19.50 -1.31 -9.12
CA ASP A 220 -20.00 -1.74 -7.82
C ASP A 220 -18.83 -1.98 -6.86
N SER A 221 -19.11 -2.12 -5.58
CA SER A 221 -18.12 -2.32 -4.52
C SER A 221 -17.94 -3.78 -4.10
N ASN A 222 -18.70 -4.74 -4.66
CA ASN A 222 -18.77 -6.11 -4.16
C ASN A 222 -17.39 -6.74 -3.94
N LEU A 223 -16.49 -6.68 -4.92
CA LEU A 223 -15.15 -7.24 -4.77
C LEU A 223 -14.32 -6.49 -3.71
N VAL A 224 -14.46 -5.16 -3.64
CA VAL A 224 -13.78 -4.34 -2.61
C VAL A 224 -14.26 -4.75 -1.23
N ASP A 225 -15.57 -4.88 -1.05
CA ASP A 225 -16.19 -5.21 0.24
C ASP A 225 -15.76 -6.62 0.70
N VAL A 226 -15.87 -7.63 -0.19
CA VAL A 226 -15.44 -9.01 0.11
C VAL A 226 -13.96 -9.08 0.50
N VAL A 227 -13.08 -8.42 -0.27
CA VAL A 227 -11.64 -8.44 0.02
C VAL A 227 -11.35 -7.66 1.31
N TYR A 228 -12.00 -6.52 1.54
CA TYR A 228 -11.83 -5.74 2.76
C TYR A 228 -12.28 -6.51 4.00
N ASP A 229 -13.44 -7.18 3.94
CA ASP A 229 -13.94 -8.01 5.04
C ASP A 229 -13.01 -9.19 5.33
N SER A 230 -12.40 -9.78 4.29
CA SER A 230 -11.43 -10.88 4.44
C SER A 230 -10.17 -10.48 5.22
N MET A 231 -9.88 -9.17 5.32
CA MET A 231 -8.72 -8.64 6.04
C MET A 231 -8.93 -8.57 7.56
N SER A 232 -10.14 -8.76 8.05
CA SER A 232 -10.51 -8.60 9.46
C SER A 232 -9.78 -9.56 10.42
N ALA A 233 -9.30 -10.69 9.93
CA ALA A 233 -8.53 -11.68 10.70
C ALA A 233 -7.03 -11.36 10.80
N ARG A 234 -6.54 -10.34 10.10
CA ARG A 234 -5.13 -9.95 10.09
C ARG A 234 -4.83 -8.88 11.14
N GLU A 235 -3.67 -8.96 11.78
CA GLU A 235 -3.27 -7.99 12.80
C GLU A 235 -2.94 -6.62 12.23
N GLN A 236 -2.28 -6.58 11.06
CA GLN A 236 -1.88 -5.32 10.40
C GLN A 236 -2.13 -5.34 8.89
N PRO A 237 -3.38 -5.50 8.46
CA PRO A 237 -3.71 -5.52 7.04
C PRO A 237 -3.43 -4.17 6.38
N LEU A 238 -3.30 -4.14 5.06
CA LEU A 238 -3.15 -2.91 4.30
C LEU A 238 -4.01 -2.92 3.04
N PHE A 239 -5.01 -2.03 2.99
CA PHE A 239 -5.82 -1.79 1.81
C PHE A 239 -5.34 -0.52 1.10
N LEU A 240 -4.79 -0.66 -0.12
CA LEU A 240 -4.30 0.45 -0.93
C LEU A 240 -5.25 0.74 -2.09
N GLU A 241 -5.87 1.90 -2.07
CA GLU A 241 -6.67 2.40 -3.17
C GLU A 241 -5.81 3.25 -4.09
N ILE A 242 -5.71 2.87 -5.35
CA ILE A 242 -4.94 3.65 -6.33
C ILE A 242 -5.80 4.01 -7.54
N SER A 243 -5.79 5.26 -7.91
CA SER A 243 -6.56 5.74 -9.06
C SER A 243 -5.94 6.99 -9.68
N SER A 244 -6.23 7.20 -10.95
CA SER A 244 -6.23 8.54 -11.54
C SER A 244 -7.59 9.19 -11.30
N MET A 245 -7.67 10.52 -11.37
CA MET A 245 -8.96 11.23 -11.28
C MET A 245 -9.89 10.75 -12.40
N GLY A 246 -11.05 10.23 -12.01
CA GLY A 246 -12.13 9.90 -12.93
C GLY A 246 -12.92 11.13 -13.38
N THR A 247 -13.61 11.01 -14.51
CA THR A 247 -14.53 12.04 -15.03
C THR A 247 -15.98 11.76 -14.63
N VAL A 248 -16.28 10.52 -14.20
CA VAL A 248 -17.62 10.10 -13.77
C VAL A 248 -17.74 10.38 -12.27
N ARG A 249 -18.79 11.09 -11.88
CA ARG A 249 -19.25 11.27 -10.50
C ARG A 249 -20.26 10.18 -10.16
N GLU A 250 -20.46 9.87 -8.88
CA GLU A 250 -21.40 8.86 -8.37
C GLU A 250 -20.93 7.39 -8.50
N GLY A 251 -19.63 7.16 -8.71
CA GLY A 251 -19.04 5.81 -8.67
C GLY A 251 -18.60 5.37 -7.27
N VAL A 252 -17.99 4.18 -7.18
CA VAL A 252 -17.37 3.65 -5.96
C VAL A 252 -16.31 4.62 -5.40
N PHE A 253 -15.72 5.41 -6.28
CA PHE A 253 -14.71 6.42 -5.95
C PHE A 253 -15.24 7.62 -5.14
N ASP A 254 -16.54 7.94 -5.25
CA ASP A 254 -17.14 9.12 -4.62
C ASP A 254 -17.86 8.77 -3.29
N LYS A 255 -17.96 7.49 -2.94
CA LYS A 255 -18.51 6.97 -1.68
C LYS A 255 -17.40 6.77 -0.65
#